data_a8522f931000109754c5ef2bc2c60076
#
_entry.id   a8522f931000109754c5ef2bc2c60076
#
_cell.length_a   1.000
_cell.length_b   1.000
_cell.length_c   1.000
_cell.angle_alpha   90.00
_cell.angle_beta   90.00
_cell.angle_gamma   90.00
#
_symmetry.space_group_name_H-M   'P 1'
#
loop_
_entity.id
_entity.type
_entity.pdbx_description
1 polymer ?
#
loop_
_entity_poly.entity_id
_entity_poly.type
_entity_poly.pdbx_seq_one_letter_code
_entity_poly.pdbx_strand_id
1 'polypeptide(L)'
;NASKRFTSEIGKLAMKFQHHFLENKYTIDNMVVLDNPMLDFEQRNIKYANIGAKASTERIFNIYKGTCKKYCLNPADITILSGTADILREIEYSIRTQLKENTTTTFETKEEYDKSELETKSKNNFEERINTIRRYRRNHFSIKTGTVKLSSIHSFKGWESHTVFLIIEPHKSDSIQDFESVELIYTAITRAQVNLFILNMGNEKYDSFFNDNIQN
;
A
#
# COMPACT_ATOMS: atom_id res chain seq x y z
N ASN A 1 20.88 -13.73 7.63
CA ASN A 1 19.94 -12.89 8.39
C ASN A 1 18.58 -13.57 8.44
N ALA A 2 18.06 -13.83 9.65
CA ALA A 2 16.74 -14.42 9.85
C ALA A 2 15.72 -13.32 10.16
N SER A 3 14.55 -13.36 9.53
CA SER A 3 13.46 -12.43 9.80
C SER A 3 12.26 -13.16 10.39
N LYS A 4 11.69 -12.59 11.46
CA LYS A 4 10.42 -13.04 12.08
C LYS A 4 9.30 -12.01 11.92
N ARG A 5 9.47 -11.04 11.00
CA ARG A 5 8.57 -9.88 10.86
C ARG A 5 7.27 -10.20 10.17
N PHE A 6 7.27 -11.21 9.30
CA PHE A 6 6.15 -11.58 8.44
C PHE A 6 6.06 -13.09 8.31
N THR A 7 4.93 -13.57 7.79
CA THR A 7 4.73 -15.01 7.52
C THR A 7 5.70 -15.54 6.48
N SER A 8 5.95 -16.86 6.50
CA SER A 8 6.85 -17.52 5.56
C SER A 8 6.44 -17.32 4.10
N GLU A 9 5.15 -17.24 3.82
CA GLU A 9 4.60 -17.03 2.47
C GLU A 9 4.93 -15.65 1.93
N ILE A 10 4.76 -14.61 2.75
CA ILE A 10 5.13 -13.23 2.37
C ILE A 10 6.64 -13.14 2.18
N GLY A 11 7.41 -13.77 3.05
CA GLY A 11 8.87 -13.83 2.91
C GLY A 11 9.31 -14.53 1.62
N LYS A 12 8.71 -15.66 1.28
CA LYS A 12 8.98 -16.38 0.02
C LYS A 12 8.63 -15.52 -1.21
N LEU A 13 7.47 -14.83 -1.19
CA LEU A 13 7.08 -13.94 -2.27
C LEU A 13 8.08 -12.78 -2.41
N ALA A 14 8.46 -12.15 -1.30
CA ALA A 14 9.44 -11.05 -1.29
C ALA A 14 10.80 -11.49 -1.85
N MET A 15 11.28 -12.68 -1.47
CA MET A 15 12.54 -13.25 -2.01
C MET A 15 12.44 -13.51 -3.51
N LYS A 16 11.35 -14.14 -3.98
CA LYS A 16 11.14 -14.36 -5.42
C LYS A 16 11.09 -13.05 -6.19
N PHE A 17 10.40 -12.03 -5.64
CA PHE A 17 10.32 -10.70 -6.24
C PHE A 17 11.70 -10.04 -6.32
N GLN A 18 12.49 -10.12 -5.25
CA GLN A 18 13.83 -9.59 -5.20
C GLN A 18 14.75 -10.27 -6.24
N HIS A 19 14.74 -11.60 -6.33
CA HIS A 19 15.52 -12.34 -7.33
C HIS A 19 15.09 -11.97 -8.76
N HIS A 20 13.78 -11.90 -9.03
CA HIS A 20 13.28 -11.63 -10.36
C HIS A 20 13.63 -10.21 -10.87
N PHE A 21 13.51 -9.20 -10.00
CA PHE A 21 13.61 -7.79 -10.42
C PHE A 21 14.89 -7.08 -9.99
N LEU A 22 15.59 -7.55 -8.94
CA LEU A 22 16.69 -6.82 -8.30
C LEU A 22 18.03 -7.58 -8.32
N GLU A 23 18.08 -8.83 -8.79
CA GLU A 23 19.28 -9.68 -8.76
C GLU A 23 20.49 -9.02 -9.47
N ASN A 24 20.25 -8.37 -10.60
CA ASN A 24 21.29 -7.68 -11.36
C ASN A 24 21.74 -6.33 -10.76
N LYS A 25 21.04 -5.83 -9.75
CA LYS A 25 21.27 -4.50 -9.17
C LYS A 25 21.90 -4.55 -7.78
N TYR A 26 21.60 -5.59 -7.02
CA TYR A 26 22.04 -5.73 -5.64
C TYR A 26 22.56 -7.15 -5.37
N THR A 27 23.58 -7.25 -4.52
CA THR A 27 23.97 -8.53 -3.94
C THR A 27 22.88 -8.97 -2.99
N ILE A 28 22.22 -10.09 -3.30
CA ILE A 28 21.10 -10.61 -2.55
C ILE A 28 21.64 -11.60 -1.51
N ASP A 29 21.53 -11.24 -0.24
CA ASP A 29 21.75 -12.18 0.85
C ASP A 29 20.58 -13.16 0.94
N ASN A 30 20.86 -14.44 1.07
CA ASN A 30 19.83 -15.45 1.35
C ASN A 30 19.19 -15.15 2.72
N MET A 31 18.01 -14.56 2.71
CA MET A 31 17.25 -14.30 3.90
C MET A 31 16.54 -15.58 4.35
N VAL A 32 16.86 -16.04 5.53
CA VAL A 32 16.12 -17.15 6.16
C VAL A 32 14.87 -16.53 6.81
N VAL A 33 13.71 -16.90 6.28
CA VAL A 33 12.43 -16.56 6.91
C VAL A 33 12.14 -17.64 7.95
N LEU A 34 12.13 -17.27 9.22
CA LEU A 34 11.72 -18.15 10.30
C LEU A 34 10.22 -18.03 10.49
N ASP A 35 9.53 -19.16 10.59
CA ASP A 35 8.13 -19.17 11.00
C ASP A 35 7.99 -18.51 12.37
N ASN A 36 7.04 -17.59 12.46
CA ASN A 36 6.70 -16.96 13.72
C ASN A 36 5.49 -17.71 14.33
N PRO A 37 5.68 -18.50 15.40
CA PRO A 37 4.59 -19.30 15.98
C PRO A 37 3.38 -18.45 16.41
N MET A 38 3.59 -17.17 16.75
CA MET A 38 2.48 -16.27 17.11
C MET A 38 1.60 -15.90 15.91
N LEU A 39 2.09 -16.07 14.67
CA LEU A 39 1.34 -15.80 13.43
C LEU A 39 0.79 -17.10 12.78
N ASP A 40 1.12 -18.28 13.33
CA ASP A 40 0.77 -19.57 12.72
C ASP A 40 -0.70 -19.95 12.90
N PHE A 41 -1.40 -19.32 13.83
CA PHE A 41 -2.82 -19.58 14.11
C PHE A 41 -3.77 -18.70 13.30
N GLU A 42 -3.24 -17.75 12.53
CA GLU A 42 -4.04 -16.80 11.76
C GLU A 42 -4.20 -17.27 10.31
N GLN A 43 -5.40 -17.04 9.77
CA GLN A 43 -5.63 -17.29 8.34
C GLN A 43 -4.78 -16.34 7.51
N ARG A 44 -3.87 -16.89 6.74
CA ARG A 44 -2.92 -16.17 5.88
C ARG A 44 -3.50 -16.01 4.48
N ASN A 45 -3.50 -14.79 3.97
CA ASN A 45 -4.05 -14.50 2.66
C ASN A 45 -3.07 -13.66 1.85
N ILE A 46 -2.53 -14.26 0.78
CA ILE A 46 -1.85 -13.51 -0.27
C ILE A 46 -2.73 -13.62 -1.51
N LYS A 47 -3.25 -12.50 -2.00
CA LYS A 47 -4.13 -12.44 -3.17
C LYS A 47 -3.67 -11.35 -4.12
N TYR A 48 -3.79 -11.65 -5.39
CA TYR A 48 -3.48 -10.74 -6.48
C TYR A 48 -4.67 -10.58 -7.40
N ALA A 49 -4.90 -9.37 -7.89
CA ALA A 49 -5.88 -9.10 -8.93
C ALA A 49 -5.37 -8.00 -9.88
N ASN A 50 -5.32 -8.29 -11.16
CA ASN A 50 -5.22 -7.26 -12.18
C ASN A 50 -6.60 -6.67 -12.43
N ILE A 51 -6.79 -5.40 -12.07
CA ILE A 51 -8.07 -4.70 -12.19
C ILE A 51 -8.13 -3.80 -13.43
N GLY A 52 -7.01 -3.72 -14.18
CA GLY A 52 -6.87 -2.95 -15.40
C GLY A 52 -6.63 -1.46 -15.20
N ALA A 53 -5.97 -0.83 -16.18
CA ALA A 53 -5.54 0.57 -16.11
C ALA A 53 -6.69 1.60 -16.03
N LYS A 54 -7.89 1.23 -16.44
CA LYS A 54 -9.09 2.08 -16.39
C LYS A 54 -9.95 1.83 -15.13
N ALA A 55 -9.42 1.08 -14.15
CA ALA A 55 -10.15 0.82 -12.92
C ALA A 55 -10.43 2.13 -12.17
N SER A 56 -11.70 2.38 -11.85
CA SER A 56 -12.08 3.54 -11.04
C SER A 56 -11.72 3.31 -9.57
N THR A 57 -11.55 4.39 -8.83
CA THR A 57 -11.37 4.35 -7.36
C THR A 57 -12.55 3.67 -6.67
N GLU A 58 -13.76 3.82 -7.21
CA GLU A 58 -14.95 3.12 -6.74
C GLU A 58 -14.83 1.59 -6.87
N ARG A 59 -14.26 1.09 -7.98
CA ARG A 59 -14.01 -0.35 -8.15
C ARG A 59 -13.02 -0.85 -7.11
N ILE A 60 -11.93 -0.12 -6.87
CA ILE A 60 -10.94 -0.46 -5.84
C ILE A 60 -11.58 -0.49 -4.46
N PHE A 61 -12.38 0.53 -4.13
CA PHE A 61 -13.11 0.61 -2.88
C PHE A 61 -14.08 -0.57 -2.69
N ASN A 62 -14.81 -0.97 -3.73
CA ASN A 62 -15.71 -2.11 -3.68
C ASN A 62 -14.97 -3.44 -3.47
N ILE A 63 -13.79 -3.61 -4.09
CA ILE A 63 -12.91 -4.77 -3.85
C ILE A 63 -12.42 -4.76 -2.40
N TYR A 64 -11.94 -3.62 -1.90
CA TYR A 64 -11.54 -3.46 -0.50
C TYR A 64 -12.65 -3.88 0.46
N LYS A 65 -13.84 -3.28 0.31
CA LYS A 65 -15.02 -3.57 1.13
C LYS A 65 -15.41 -5.05 1.08
N GLY A 66 -15.45 -5.65 -0.12
CA GLY A 66 -15.76 -7.06 -0.32
C GLY A 66 -14.74 -7.99 0.32
N THR A 67 -13.46 -7.65 0.21
CA THR A 67 -12.35 -8.40 0.81
C THR A 67 -12.40 -8.33 2.34
N CYS A 68 -12.60 -7.14 2.91
CA CYS A 68 -12.75 -6.98 4.35
C CYS A 68 -13.90 -7.83 4.91
N LYS A 69 -15.04 -7.85 4.22
CA LYS A 69 -16.19 -8.67 4.60
C LYS A 69 -15.89 -10.16 4.47
N LYS A 70 -15.31 -10.59 3.34
CA LYS A 70 -15.00 -12.00 3.06
C LYS A 70 -14.06 -12.63 4.08
N TYR A 71 -13.03 -11.87 4.48
CA TYR A 71 -11.99 -12.36 5.38
C TYR A 71 -12.15 -11.86 6.82
N CYS A 72 -13.26 -11.21 7.16
CA CYS A 72 -13.55 -10.66 8.48
C CYS A 72 -12.39 -9.80 9.03
N LEU A 73 -11.81 -8.95 8.18
CA LEU A 73 -10.65 -8.14 8.56
C LEU A 73 -11.05 -7.01 9.51
N ASN A 74 -10.24 -6.82 10.56
CA ASN A 74 -10.43 -5.70 11.47
C ASN A 74 -9.85 -4.41 10.85
N PRO A 75 -10.63 -3.32 10.72
CA PRO A 75 -10.15 -2.04 10.20
C PRO A 75 -8.88 -1.53 10.88
N ALA A 76 -8.74 -1.76 12.19
CA ALA A 76 -7.56 -1.37 12.96
C ALA A 76 -6.25 -2.04 12.51
N ASP A 77 -6.34 -3.18 11.83
CA ASP A 77 -5.18 -3.98 11.39
C ASP A 77 -4.82 -3.75 9.92
N ILE A 78 -5.57 -2.88 9.23
CA ILE A 78 -5.43 -2.65 7.79
C ILE A 78 -4.63 -1.39 7.49
N THR A 79 -3.72 -1.53 6.54
CA THR A 79 -3.05 -0.40 5.87
C THR A 79 -3.21 -0.52 4.36
N ILE A 80 -3.61 0.57 3.71
CA ILE A 80 -3.69 0.68 2.25
C ILE A 80 -2.49 1.50 1.78
N LEU A 81 -1.72 0.95 0.86
CA LEU A 81 -0.50 1.53 0.31
C LEU A 81 -0.62 1.76 -1.19
N SER A 82 -0.14 2.90 -1.68
CA SER A 82 0.08 3.16 -3.11
C SER A 82 1.33 4.03 -3.32
N GLY A 83 1.78 4.15 -4.56
CA GLY A 83 2.89 5.02 -4.93
C GLY A 83 2.57 6.50 -4.67
N THR A 84 1.35 6.93 -5.02
CA THR A 84 0.91 8.32 -4.90
C THR A 84 -0.20 8.51 -3.85
N ALA A 85 -0.42 9.76 -3.43
CA ALA A 85 -1.51 10.11 -2.53
C ALA A 85 -2.86 10.29 -3.25
N ASP A 86 -2.85 10.50 -4.58
CA ASP A 86 -4.05 10.87 -5.32
C ASP A 86 -5.14 9.80 -5.25
N ILE A 87 -4.79 8.57 -5.57
CA ILE A 87 -5.72 7.44 -5.50
C ILE A 87 -6.12 7.13 -4.05
N LEU A 88 -5.19 7.26 -3.13
CA LEU A 88 -5.44 7.01 -1.71
C LEU A 88 -6.41 8.01 -1.10
N ARG A 89 -6.37 9.27 -1.54
CA ARG A 89 -7.26 10.34 -1.10
C ARG A 89 -8.73 10.05 -1.44
N GLU A 90 -8.98 9.56 -2.65
CA GLU A 90 -10.33 9.18 -3.07
C GLU A 90 -10.85 7.93 -2.32
N ILE A 91 -9.97 6.95 -2.08
CA ILE A 91 -10.32 5.75 -1.31
C ILE A 91 -10.60 6.11 0.15
N GLU A 92 -9.77 6.96 0.75
CA GLU A 92 -9.94 7.50 2.10
C GLU A 92 -11.31 8.16 2.25
N TYR A 93 -11.62 9.06 1.33
CA TYR A 93 -12.92 9.74 1.31
C TYR A 93 -14.08 8.75 1.25
N SER A 94 -13.97 7.70 0.42
CA SER A 94 -15.00 6.66 0.31
C SER A 94 -15.14 5.83 1.59
N ILE A 95 -14.04 5.45 2.24
CA ILE A 95 -14.05 4.72 3.51
C ILE A 95 -14.76 5.55 4.58
N ARG A 96 -14.36 6.80 4.74
CA ARG A 96 -14.90 7.69 5.76
C ARG A 96 -16.37 8.04 5.52
N THR A 97 -16.77 8.30 4.28
CA THR A 97 -18.13 8.74 3.96
C THR A 97 -19.13 7.60 3.80
N GLN A 98 -18.74 6.46 3.20
CA GLN A 98 -19.65 5.36 2.91
C GLN A 98 -19.64 4.27 4.00
N LEU A 99 -18.47 3.95 4.59
CA LEU A 99 -18.40 2.95 5.67
C LEU A 99 -18.53 3.59 7.06
N LYS A 100 -18.43 4.93 7.16
CA LYS A 100 -18.40 5.67 8.43
C LYS A 100 -17.25 5.24 9.35
N GLU A 101 -16.15 4.78 8.76
CA GLU A 101 -14.96 4.38 9.49
C GLU A 101 -13.96 5.54 9.57
N ASN A 102 -13.32 5.65 10.73
CA ASN A 102 -12.23 6.61 10.91
C ASN A 102 -10.96 6.13 10.19
N THR A 103 -10.20 7.08 9.68
CA THR A 103 -8.97 6.83 8.94
C THR A 103 -7.79 7.58 9.56
N THR A 104 -6.58 7.07 9.35
CA THR A 104 -5.32 7.76 9.66
C THR A 104 -4.47 7.81 8.40
N THR A 105 -4.06 9.02 7.99
CA THR A 105 -3.33 9.22 6.74
C THR A 105 -1.98 9.90 6.95
N THR A 106 -1.04 9.67 6.02
CA THR A 106 0.23 10.42 5.94
C THR A 106 0.17 11.58 4.94
N PHE A 107 -1.00 11.82 4.38
CA PHE A 107 -1.28 12.83 3.35
C PHE A 107 -2.57 13.59 3.69
N GLU A 108 -2.82 14.66 2.98
CA GLU A 108 -4.03 15.50 3.08
C GLU A 108 -5.29 14.75 2.67
N THR A 109 -6.41 15.01 3.35
CA THR A 109 -7.72 14.50 2.93
C THR A 109 -8.21 15.23 1.67
N LYS A 110 -9.28 14.70 1.05
CA LYS A 110 -9.90 15.33 -0.12
C LYS A 110 -10.35 16.75 0.18
N GLU A 111 -11.00 16.95 1.31
CA GLU A 111 -11.49 18.27 1.72
C GLU A 111 -10.35 19.27 1.99
N GLU A 112 -9.25 18.81 2.58
CA GLU A 112 -8.06 19.64 2.80
C GLU A 112 -7.39 20.01 1.47
N TYR A 113 -7.35 19.07 0.53
CA TYR A 113 -6.80 19.31 -0.81
C TYR A 113 -7.64 20.33 -1.57
N ASP A 114 -8.95 20.09 -1.70
CA ASP A 114 -9.90 20.96 -2.40
C ASP A 114 -9.91 22.37 -1.79
N LYS A 115 -9.93 22.47 -0.46
CA LYS A 115 -9.83 23.75 0.25
C LYS A 115 -8.51 24.46 -0.05
N SER A 116 -7.40 23.73 -0.06
CA SER A 116 -6.09 24.32 -0.37
C SER A 116 -6.03 24.83 -1.80
N GLU A 117 -6.62 24.12 -2.75
CA GLU A 117 -6.70 24.52 -4.15
C GLU A 117 -7.53 25.81 -4.32
N LEU A 118 -8.68 25.92 -3.63
CA LEU A 118 -9.54 27.10 -3.68
C LEU A 118 -8.92 28.34 -3.02
N GLU A 119 -8.19 28.18 -1.93
CA GLU A 119 -7.65 29.28 -1.13
C GLU A 119 -6.29 29.78 -1.63
N THR A 120 -5.59 29.05 -2.48
CA THR A 120 -4.26 29.43 -2.97
C THR A 120 -4.31 29.95 -4.41
N LYS A 121 -3.73 31.14 -4.62
CA LYS A 121 -3.70 31.81 -5.95
C LYS A 121 -2.49 31.39 -6.80
N SER A 122 -1.49 30.72 -6.22
CA SER A 122 -0.30 30.31 -6.94
C SER A 122 0.03 28.85 -6.67
N LYS A 123 0.62 28.19 -7.68
CA LYS A 123 1.06 26.79 -7.58
C LYS A 123 2.05 26.58 -6.44
N ASN A 124 3.00 27.49 -6.26
CA ASN A 124 4.01 27.38 -5.21
C ASN A 124 3.39 27.42 -3.80
N ASN A 125 2.46 28.35 -3.56
CA ASN A 125 1.76 28.45 -2.27
C ASN A 125 0.89 27.21 -1.99
N PHE A 126 0.28 26.66 -3.03
CA PHE A 126 -0.47 25.41 -2.94
C PHE A 126 0.44 24.24 -2.52
N GLU A 127 1.56 24.05 -3.22
CA GLU A 127 2.51 22.98 -2.92
C GLU A 127 3.10 23.11 -1.52
N GLU A 128 3.45 24.32 -1.08
CA GLU A 128 3.95 24.57 0.27
C GLU A 128 2.92 24.21 1.34
N ARG A 129 1.65 24.58 1.14
CA ARG A 129 0.56 24.26 2.03
C ARG A 129 0.33 22.75 2.13
N ILE A 130 0.24 22.07 0.99
CA ILE A 130 0.10 20.61 0.93
C ILE A 130 1.27 19.91 1.64
N ASN A 131 2.50 20.36 1.38
CA ASN A 131 3.68 19.79 2.02
C ASN A 131 3.68 20.01 3.55
N THR A 132 3.15 21.12 4.02
CA THR A 132 2.99 21.40 5.45
C THR A 132 2.00 20.44 6.08
N ILE A 133 0.83 20.23 5.46
CA ILE A 133 -0.18 19.27 5.93
C ILE A 133 0.43 17.85 5.96
N ARG A 134 1.10 17.43 4.88
CA ARG A 134 1.74 16.09 4.80
C ARG A 134 2.81 15.91 5.86
N ARG A 135 3.64 16.93 6.12
CA ARG A 135 4.65 16.88 7.19
C ARG A 135 4.00 16.73 8.56
N TYR A 136 2.96 17.51 8.85
CA TYR A 136 2.21 17.39 10.10
C TYR A 136 1.63 15.99 10.28
N ARG A 137 0.94 15.45 9.28
CA ARG A 137 0.33 14.13 9.32
C ARG A 137 1.34 13.01 9.49
N ARG A 138 2.48 13.07 8.79
CA ARG A 138 3.58 12.09 8.96
C ARG A 138 4.15 12.09 10.37
N ASN A 139 4.33 13.27 10.96
CA ASN A 139 4.88 13.40 12.32
C ASN A 139 3.92 12.86 13.38
N HIS A 140 2.61 12.86 13.13
CA HIS A 140 1.58 12.36 14.05
C HIS A 140 1.02 10.99 13.63
N PHE A 141 1.56 10.39 12.59
CA PHE A 141 1.12 9.08 12.13
C PHE A 141 1.50 7.99 13.15
N SER A 142 0.53 7.15 13.48
CA SER A 142 0.75 5.97 14.33
C SER A 142 -0.02 4.78 13.79
N ILE A 143 0.61 3.61 13.82
CA ILE A 143 -0.02 2.35 13.44
C ILE A 143 -1.05 1.90 14.50
N LYS A 144 -0.97 2.42 15.71
CA LYS A 144 -1.79 2.00 16.86
C LYS A 144 -3.07 2.82 17.06
N THR A 145 -3.55 3.51 16.03
CA THR A 145 -4.72 4.41 16.15
C THR A 145 -6.06 3.71 16.20
N GLY A 146 -6.14 2.41 15.99
CA GLY A 146 -7.43 1.69 15.94
C GLY A 146 -8.28 2.00 14.69
N THR A 147 -7.71 2.61 13.66
CA THR A 147 -8.39 3.03 12.43
C THR A 147 -7.79 2.33 11.21
N VAL A 148 -8.43 2.44 10.04
CA VAL A 148 -7.78 2.11 8.76
C VAL A 148 -6.67 3.13 8.47
N LYS A 149 -5.48 2.65 8.10
CA LYS A 149 -4.35 3.52 7.73
C LYS A 149 -4.23 3.59 6.22
N LEU A 150 -3.94 4.78 5.71
CA LEU A 150 -3.62 4.98 4.30
C LEU A 150 -2.34 5.80 4.20
N SER A 151 -1.38 5.32 3.41
CA SER A 151 -0.08 5.98 3.27
C SER A 151 0.52 5.74 1.89
N SER A 152 1.30 6.70 1.41
CA SER A 152 2.21 6.38 0.32
C SER A 152 3.26 5.37 0.81
N ILE A 153 3.72 4.49 -0.08
CA ILE A 153 4.73 3.47 0.26
C ILE A 153 5.98 4.13 0.86
N HIS A 154 6.38 5.25 0.28
CA HIS A 154 7.55 6.00 0.75
C HIS A 154 7.38 6.50 2.19
N SER A 155 6.22 7.04 2.54
CA SER A 155 5.93 7.55 3.88
C SER A 155 5.71 6.43 4.92
N PHE A 156 5.41 5.22 4.47
CA PHE A 156 5.21 4.05 5.32
C PHE A 156 6.51 3.29 5.63
N LYS A 157 7.64 3.75 5.09
CA LYS A 157 8.95 3.13 5.34
C LYS A 157 9.26 3.11 6.84
N GLY A 158 9.58 1.93 7.36
CA GLY A 158 9.84 1.72 8.80
C GLY A 158 8.63 1.20 9.60
N TRP A 159 7.43 1.31 9.08
CA TRP A 159 6.22 0.75 9.67
C TRP A 159 5.91 -0.64 9.11
N GLU A 160 5.10 -1.40 9.82
CA GLU A 160 4.58 -2.72 9.43
C GLU A 160 3.09 -2.79 9.79
N SER A 161 2.33 -3.60 9.07
CA SER A 161 0.90 -3.77 9.31
C SER A 161 0.52 -5.24 9.19
N HIS A 162 -0.40 -5.68 10.02
CA HIS A 162 -0.95 -7.03 9.96
C HIS A 162 -1.50 -7.36 8.58
N THR A 163 -2.29 -6.45 8.01
CA THR A 163 -2.90 -6.58 6.69
C THR A 163 -2.54 -5.37 5.81
N VAL A 164 -1.99 -5.64 4.63
CA VAL A 164 -1.68 -4.62 3.63
C VAL A 164 -2.52 -4.82 2.37
N PHE A 165 -3.19 -3.76 1.93
CA PHE A 165 -3.68 -3.62 0.58
C PHE A 165 -2.69 -2.78 -0.21
N LEU A 166 -2.03 -3.38 -1.19
CA LEU A 166 -1.08 -2.70 -2.08
C LEU A 166 -1.76 -2.39 -3.40
N ILE A 167 -1.85 -1.12 -3.74
CA ILE A 167 -2.33 -0.65 -5.03
C ILE A 167 -1.13 -0.31 -5.90
N ILE A 168 -0.99 -1.00 -7.02
CA ILE A 168 0.05 -0.74 -8.02
C ILE A 168 -0.59 0.06 -9.14
N GLU A 169 -0.18 1.33 -9.26
CA GLU A 169 -0.70 2.25 -10.26
C GLU A 169 -0.15 1.92 -11.67
N PRO A 170 -0.83 2.36 -12.74
CA PRO A 170 -0.32 2.20 -14.10
C PRO A 170 1.02 2.93 -14.25
N HIS A 171 1.90 2.39 -15.08
CA HIS A 171 3.15 3.06 -15.41
C HIS A 171 2.86 4.40 -16.12
N LYS A 172 3.43 5.49 -15.59
CA LYS A 172 3.38 6.84 -16.20
C LYS A 172 4.73 7.13 -16.82
N SER A 173 4.83 7.04 -18.16
CA SER A 173 6.07 7.25 -18.92
C SER A 173 6.71 8.64 -18.73
N ASP A 174 5.94 9.64 -18.32
CA ASP A 174 6.38 11.05 -18.23
C ASP A 174 6.65 11.52 -16.79
N SER A 175 6.58 10.64 -15.79
CA SER A 175 6.84 11.04 -14.41
C SER A 175 8.34 11.02 -14.10
N ILE A 176 8.88 12.15 -13.62
CA ILE A 176 10.27 12.25 -13.13
C ILE A 176 10.51 11.35 -11.92
N GLN A 177 9.45 11.00 -11.19
CA GLN A 177 9.49 10.11 -10.03
C GLN A 177 8.84 8.78 -10.39
N ASP A 178 9.62 7.70 -10.31
CA ASP A 178 9.14 6.33 -10.48
C ASP A 178 8.48 5.87 -9.18
N PHE A 179 7.18 6.22 -9.02
CA PHE A 179 6.37 5.81 -7.87
C PHE A 179 6.01 4.31 -7.89
N GLU A 180 6.34 3.63 -8.98
CA GLU A 180 6.14 2.19 -9.17
C GLU A 180 7.49 1.46 -9.27
N SER A 181 8.56 2.05 -8.72
CA SER A 181 9.87 1.42 -8.77
C SER A 181 9.85 0.05 -8.09
N VAL A 182 10.70 -0.83 -8.59
CA VAL A 182 10.82 -2.19 -8.06
C VAL A 182 11.11 -2.16 -6.56
N GLU A 183 11.95 -1.22 -6.12
CA GLU A 183 12.32 -1.06 -4.72
C GLU A 183 11.14 -0.64 -3.84
N LEU A 184 10.24 0.20 -4.36
CA LEU A 184 9.03 0.60 -3.63
C LEU A 184 8.05 -0.56 -3.52
N ILE A 185 7.80 -1.30 -4.60
CA ILE A 185 6.93 -2.47 -4.57
C ILE A 185 7.49 -3.54 -3.62
N TYR A 186 8.79 -3.83 -3.69
CA TYR A 186 9.46 -4.71 -2.74
C TYR A 186 9.28 -4.24 -1.29
N THR A 187 9.49 -2.93 -1.06
CA THR A 187 9.27 -2.33 0.26
C THR A 187 7.84 -2.57 0.73
N ALA A 188 6.83 -2.32 -0.11
CA ALA A 188 5.43 -2.50 0.25
C ALA A 188 5.08 -3.97 0.60
N ILE A 189 5.56 -4.94 -0.19
CA ILE A 189 5.38 -6.38 0.09
C ILE A 189 5.89 -6.71 1.49
N THR A 190 7.08 -6.22 1.85
CA THR A 190 7.73 -6.48 3.14
C THR A 190 7.11 -5.71 4.33
N ARG A 191 6.08 -4.89 4.10
CA ARG A 191 5.32 -4.20 5.17
C ARG A 191 4.17 -5.04 5.71
N ALA A 192 3.71 -6.04 4.95
CA ALA A 192 2.66 -6.94 5.39
C ALA A 192 3.22 -8.00 6.35
N GLN A 193 2.52 -8.25 7.45
CA GLN A 193 2.90 -9.29 8.40
C GLN A 193 2.17 -10.61 8.13
N VAL A 194 0.87 -10.58 7.89
CA VAL A 194 0.00 -11.76 7.75
C VAL A 194 -0.73 -11.78 6.42
N ASN A 195 -1.43 -10.71 6.06
CA ASN A 195 -2.24 -10.66 4.85
C ASN A 195 -1.72 -9.60 3.87
N LEU A 196 -1.65 -9.97 2.59
CA LEU A 196 -1.25 -9.10 1.50
C LEU A 196 -2.22 -9.22 0.34
N PHE A 197 -2.95 -8.14 0.05
CA PHE A 197 -3.85 -8.03 -1.09
C PHE A 197 -3.27 -7.06 -2.09
N ILE A 198 -2.93 -7.52 -3.29
CA ILE A 198 -2.30 -6.71 -4.34
C ILE A 198 -3.34 -6.44 -5.43
N LEU A 199 -3.61 -5.15 -5.67
CA LEU A 199 -4.50 -4.66 -6.72
C LEU A 199 -3.64 -3.94 -7.77
N ASN A 200 -3.44 -4.59 -8.91
CA ASN A 200 -2.67 -4.03 -10.02
C ASN A 200 -3.60 -3.31 -11.00
N MET A 201 -3.38 -2.03 -11.19
CA MET A 201 -4.13 -1.20 -12.15
C MET A 201 -3.55 -1.29 -13.56
N GLY A 202 -3.27 -2.51 -14.04
CA GLY A 202 -2.78 -2.74 -15.40
C GLY A 202 -1.31 -2.36 -15.61
N ASN A 203 -0.50 -2.39 -14.57
CA ASN A 203 0.94 -2.27 -14.71
C ASN A 203 1.52 -3.60 -15.21
N GLU A 204 1.82 -3.68 -16.51
CA GLU A 204 2.26 -4.89 -17.18
C GLU A 204 3.59 -5.44 -16.65
N LYS A 205 4.47 -4.56 -16.16
CA LYS A 205 5.78 -4.92 -15.60
C LYS A 205 5.68 -5.96 -14.48
N TYR A 206 4.61 -5.91 -13.68
CA TYR A 206 4.45 -6.78 -12.52
C TYR A 206 3.40 -7.87 -12.69
N ASP A 207 2.57 -7.80 -13.75
CA ASP A 207 1.40 -8.66 -13.91
C ASP A 207 1.78 -10.14 -14.03
N SER A 208 2.69 -10.50 -14.93
CA SER A 208 3.14 -11.88 -15.12
C SER A 208 3.73 -12.45 -13.83
N PHE A 209 4.60 -11.68 -13.17
CA PHE A 209 5.24 -12.14 -11.94
C PHE A 209 4.22 -12.51 -10.85
N PHE A 210 3.23 -11.64 -10.58
CA PHE A 210 2.27 -11.90 -9.52
C PHE A 210 1.28 -13.02 -9.90
N ASN A 211 0.86 -13.12 -11.17
CA ASN A 211 0.02 -14.21 -11.64
C ASN A 211 0.71 -15.58 -11.48
N ASP A 212 2.02 -15.65 -11.78
CA ASP A 212 2.78 -16.91 -11.71
C ASP A 212 3.11 -17.34 -10.27
N ASN A 213 3.19 -16.38 -9.35
CA ASN A 213 3.67 -16.63 -7.98
C ASN A 213 2.59 -16.57 -6.89
N ILE A 214 1.39 -16.10 -7.22
CA ILE A 214 0.26 -16.04 -6.28
C ILE A 214 -0.89 -16.84 -6.85
N GLN A 215 -1.23 -17.95 -6.20
CA GLN A 215 -2.42 -18.72 -6.53
C GLN A 215 -3.67 -18.01 -5.98
N ASN A 216 -4.63 -17.75 -6.85
CA ASN A 216 -5.91 -17.08 -6.51
C ASN A 216 -6.94 -18.06 -5.92
#